data_67c538892e87fdd6d00c3a2fb6ea29dc
#
_entry.id   67c538892e87fdd6d00c3a2fb6ea29dc
#
_cell.length_a   1.000
_cell.length_b   1.000
_cell.length_c   1.000
_cell.angle_alpha   90.00
_cell.angle_beta   90.00
_cell.angle_gamma   90.00
#
_symmetry.space_group_name_H-M   'P 1'
#
loop_
_entity.id
_entity.type
_entity.pdbx_description
1 polymer ?
#
loop_
_entity_poly.entity_id
_entity_poly.type
_entity_poly.pdbx_seq_one_letter_code
_entity_poly.pdbx_strand_id
1 'polypeptide(L)'
;MAQSDNLRHIQRLSGGGKTTYAEGANTENKVVSAVQDVLETIRERYPELSFKHMKRHPKTLFAEAIGMFNYTPANDKSFVNPDGGTIWVTKDEETWIPILTSEAKKQGTNDKLLLEGKKKQAQGNAIERAYKNIEEFRCLYHNHDWFSYFIFCEGCDFEEGSSILDRMDAMTGYKPMNNTYIFEPKQLVSLYIQPRGFNKEFIYTTMLNAATKIIEKVR
;
A
#
# COMPACT_ATOMS: atom_id res chain seq x y z
N MET A 1 -4.69 29.04 1.77
CA MET A 1 -4.84 27.78 2.54
C MET A 1 -5.62 26.81 1.68
N ALA A 2 -5.08 25.63 1.45
CA ALA A 2 -5.75 24.64 0.60
C ALA A 2 -7.02 24.12 1.31
N GLN A 3 -8.03 23.78 0.52
CA GLN A 3 -9.31 23.23 1.00
C GLN A 3 -9.12 21.98 1.89
N SER A 4 -8.04 21.24 1.68
CA SER A 4 -7.60 20.10 2.51
C SER A 4 -7.24 20.46 3.95
N ASP A 5 -6.70 21.65 4.20
CA ASP A 5 -6.27 22.07 5.55
C ASP A 5 -7.47 22.50 6.40
N ASN A 6 -8.47 23.11 5.76
CA ASN A 6 -9.74 23.44 6.42
C ASN A 6 -10.51 22.18 6.83
N LEU A 7 -10.53 21.14 5.98
CA LEU A 7 -11.18 19.86 6.28
C LEU A 7 -10.49 19.14 7.45
N ARG A 8 -9.16 19.14 7.48
CA ARG A 8 -8.38 18.60 8.60
C ARG A 8 -8.61 19.36 9.91
N HIS A 9 -8.77 20.67 9.82
CA HIS A 9 -9.06 21.51 10.98
C HIS A 9 -10.45 21.23 11.54
N ILE A 10 -11.48 21.14 10.69
CA ILE A 10 -12.85 20.79 11.07
C ILE A 10 -12.91 19.36 11.67
N GLN A 11 -12.20 18.40 11.12
CA GLN A 11 -12.08 17.03 11.66
C GLN A 11 -11.45 17.01 13.06
N ARG A 12 -10.43 17.83 13.30
CA ARG A 12 -9.81 17.97 14.63
C ARG A 12 -10.77 18.59 15.65
N LEU A 13 -11.54 19.59 15.26
CA LEU A 13 -12.49 20.27 16.13
C LEU A 13 -13.70 19.39 16.50
N SER A 14 -14.14 18.52 15.58
CA SER A 14 -15.29 17.61 15.80
C SER A 14 -14.97 16.37 16.63
N GLY A 15 -13.74 16.21 17.10
CA GLY A 15 -13.29 15.02 17.82
C GLY A 15 -13.25 13.72 16.97
N GLY A 16 -13.73 13.79 15.72
CA GLY A 16 -13.74 12.68 14.77
C GLY A 16 -12.36 12.20 14.33
N GLY A 17 -11.38 13.12 14.37
CA GLY A 17 -10.01 12.80 14.01
C GLY A 17 -9.31 11.80 14.94
N LYS A 18 -9.72 11.70 16.21
CA LYS A 18 -9.10 10.76 17.16
C LYS A 18 -9.55 9.32 16.93
N THR A 19 -10.83 9.08 16.65
CA THR A 19 -11.37 7.73 16.39
C THR A 19 -10.90 7.18 15.04
N THR A 20 -10.97 7.97 13.98
CA THR A 20 -10.46 7.59 12.65
C THR A 20 -8.94 7.40 12.63
N TYR A 21 -8.20 8.17 13.43
CA TYR A 21 -6.74 8.00 13.55
C TYR A 21 -6.40 6.70 14.29
N ALA A 22 -7.05 6.41 15.41
CA ALA A 22 -6.84 5.18 16.19
C ALA A 22 -7.22 3.91 15.40
N GLU A 23 -8.28 3.97 14.62
CA GLU A 23 -8.71 2.87 13.77
C GLU A 23 -7.80 2.70 12.52
N GLY A 24 -7.32 3.80 11.92
CA GLY A 24 -6.32 3.77 10.85
C GLY A 24 -5.01 3.13 11.32
N ALA A 25 -4.54 3.51 12.49
CA ALA A 25 -3.39 2.89 13.14
C ALA A 25 -3.58 1.37 13.37
N ASN A 26 -4.81 0.90 13.60
CA ASN A 26 -5.08 -0.52 13.77
C ASN A 26 -4.86 -1.30 12.46
N THR A 27 -5.31 -0.79 11.30
CA THR A 27 -5.09 -1.45 10.01
C THR A 27 -3.62 -1.44 9.60
N GLU A 28 -2.96 -0.31 9.77
CA GLU A 28 -1.52 -0.18 9.57
C GLU A 28 -0.74 -1.16 10.43
N ASN A 29 -1.06 -1.27 11.73
CA ASN A 29 -0.44 -2.22 12.66
C ASN A 29 -0.66 -3.68 12.23
N LYS A 30 -1.84 -4.03 11.70
CA LYS A 30 -2.09 -5.38 11.17
C LYS A 30 -1.21 -5.68 9.96
N VAL A 31 -1.05 -4.73 9.04
CA VAL A 31 -0.18 -4.87 7.87
C VAL A 31 1.28 -5.01 8.31
N VAL A 32 1.76 -4.13 9.18
CA VAL A 32 3.14 -4.17 9.72
C VAL A 32 3.41 -5.50 10.42
N SER A 33 2.50 -5.95 11.29
CA SER A 33 2.65 -7.23 12.01
C SER A 33 2.64 -8.42 11.03
N ALA A 34 1.76 -8.43 10.06
CA ALA A 34 1.69 -9.51 9.08
C ALA A 34 2.95 -9.59 8.20
N VAL A 35 3.57 -8.44 7.86
CA VAL A 35 4.86 -8.40 7.15
C VAL A 35 5.98 -9.04 7.98
N GLN A 36 6.01 -8.81 9.29
CA GLN A 36 7.01 -9.45 10.16
C GLN A 36 6.80 -10.96 10.19
N ASP A 37 5.56 -11.43 10.35
CA ASP A 37 5.24 -12.86 10.33
C ASP A 37 5.63 -13.51 8.97
N VAL A 38 5.40 -12.82 7.85
CA VAL A 38 5.84 -13.29 6.52
C VAL A 38 7.36 -13.39 6.46
N LEU A 39 8.08 -12.35 6.94
CA LEU A 39 9.54 -12.33 6.92
C LEU A 39 10.14 -13.47 7.76
N GLU A 40 9.60 -13.75 8.92
CA GLU A 40 10.01 -14.87 9.78
C GLU A 40 9.76 -16.20 9.05
N THR A 41 8.55 -16.40 8.52
CA THR A 41 8.17 -17.63 7.81
C THR A 41 9.06 -17.92 6.60
N ILE A 42 9.36 -16.90 5.75
CA ILE A 42 10.22 -17.13 4.58
C ILE A 42 11.67 -17.39 4.96
N ARG A 43 12.18 -16.78 6.03
CA ARG A 43 13.52 -17.08 6.56
C ARG A 43 13.66 -18.52 7.04
N GLU A 44 12.62 -19.05 7.70
CA GLU A 44 12.59 -20.44 8.12
C GLU A 44 12.49 -21.43 6.96
N ARG A 45 11.68 -21.08 5.93
CA ARG A 45 11.46 -21.94 4.76
C ARG A 45 12.62 -21.97 3.77
N TYR A 46 13.38 -20.88 3.68
CA TYR A 46 14.45 -20.69 2.70
C TYR A 46 15.73 -20.21 3.38
N PRO A 47 16.34 -21.07 4.23
CA PRO A 47 17.52 -20.70 5.01
C PRO A 47 18.76 -20.45 4.14
N GLU A 48 18.75 -20.89 2.88
CA GLU A 48 19.81 -20.67 1.90
C GLU A 48 19.77 -19.27 1.26
N LEU A 49 18.73 -18.48 1.51
CA LEU A 49 18.55 -17.14 0.96
C LEU A 49 18.74 -16.07 2.03
N SER A 50 19.24 -14.92 1.64
CA SER A 50 19.31 -13.74 2.49
C SER A 50 18.12 -12.82 2.26
N PHE A 51 17.58 -12.27 3.35
CA PHE A 51 16.41 -11.38 3.33
C PHE A 51 16.69 -10.09 4.09
N LYS A 52 16.31 -8.95 3.49
CA LYS A 52 16.29 -7.65 4.17
C LYS A 52 14.89 -7.03 4.14
N HIS A 53 14.57 -6.28 5.19
CA HIS A 53 13.33 -5.51 5.29
C HIS A 53 13.65 -4.02 5.32
N MET A 54 13.12 -3.28 4.37
CA MET A 54 13.35 -1.85 4.21
C MET A 54 12.03 -1.09 4.39
N LYS A 55 11.94 -0.29 5.45
CA LYS A 55 10.74 0.54 5.74
C LYS A 55 10.74 1.88 4.99
N ARG A 56 11.93 2.39 4.66
CA ARG A 56 12.12 3.71 4.04
C ARG A 56 12.94 3.57 2.77
N HIS A 57 12.44 4.12 1.69
CA HIS A 57 13.12 4.16 0.40
C HIS A 57 13.54 5.60 0.10
N PRO A 58 14.85 5.93 0.18
CA PRO A 58 15.33 7.25 -0.21
C PRO A 58 14.94 7.55 -1.65
N LYS A 59 14.46 8.77 -1.92
CA LYS A 59 14.12 9.15 -3.30
C LYS A 59 15.34 9.22 -4.23
N THR A 60 16.55 9.22 -3.70
CA THR A 60 17.78 9.07 -4.47
C THR A 60 17.84 7.73 -5.22
N LEU A 61 17.25 6.66 -4.69
CA LEU A 61 17.13 5.38 -5.39
C LEU A 61 16.33 5.48 -6.69
N PHE A 62 15.41 6.45 -6.78
CA PHE A 62 14.67 6.70 -8.02
C PHE A 62 15.55 7.33 -9.10
N ALA A 63 16.51 8.16 -8.74
CA ALA A 63 17.47 8.71 -9.67
C ALA A 63 18.34 7.61 -10.29
N GLU A 64 18.75 6.63 -9.50
CA GLU A 64 19.49 5.45 -9.95
C GLU A 64 18.61 4.56 -10.85
N ALA A 65 17.37 4.32 -10.44
CA ALA A 65 16.43 3.49 -11.17
C ALA A 65 16.03 4.12 -12.52
N ILE A 66 15.84 5.43 -12.59
CA ILE A 66 15.38 6.13 -13.80
C ILE A 66 16.55 6.57 -14.69
N GLY A 67 17.76 6.28 -14.40
CA GLY A 67 19.06 6.59 -15.06
C GLY A 67 19.15 7.40 -16.37
N MET A 68 18.04 7.53 -17.10
CA MET A 68 17.91 8.34 -18.31
C MET A 68 17.42 9.79 -18.08
N PHE A 69 16.95 10.08 -16.88
CA PHE A 69 16.35 11.39 -16.57
C PHE A 69 17.11 11.99 -15.40
N ASN A 70 18.03 12.84 -15.55
CA ASN A 70 18.76 13.57 -14.48
C ASN A 70 17.83 13.99 -13.31
N TYR A 71 17.16 13.03 -12.70
CA TYR A 71 16.25 13.25 -11.59
C TYR A 71 17.08 13.49 -10.33
N THR A 72 17.07 14.71 -9.86
CA THR A 72 17.64 15.06 -8.57
C THR A 72 16.49 15.37 -7.62
N PRO A 73 16.31 14.63 -6.54
CA PRO A 73 15.31 14.96 -5.53
C PRO A 73 15.56 16.38 -5.02
N ALA A 74 14.49 17.16 -4.90
CA ALA A 74 14.59 18.52 -4.33
C ALA A 74 15.09 18.52 -2.87
N ASN A 75 15.03 17.38 -2.21
CA ASN A 75 15.49 17.15 -0.85
C ASN A 75 16.02 15.73 -0.72
N ASP A 76 17.29 15.59 -0.39
CA ASP A 76 17.99 14.32 -0.13
C ASP A 76 17.40 13.53 1.06
N LYS A 77 16.65 14.21 1.95
CA LYS A 77 15.91 13.61 3.07
C LYS A 77 14.51 13.14 2.71
N SER A 78 14.11 13.23 1.43
CA SER A 78 12.83 12.73 0.98
C SER A 78 12.83 11.20 0.86
N PHE A 79 11.75 10.57 1.35
CA PHE A 79 11.57 9.12 1.35
C PHE A 79 10.19 8.74 0.86
N VAL A 80 10.07 7.55 0.27
CA VAL A 80 8.81 6.82 0.13
C VAL A 80 8.75 5.77 1.23
N ASN A 81 7.68 5.76 1.99
CA ASN A 81 7.51 4.89 3.15
C ASN A 81 6.19 4.13 3.02
N PRO A 82 6.18 2.93 2.45
CA PRO A 82 5.02 2.05 2.53
C PRO A 82 4.86 1.56 3.97
N ASP A 83 3.63 1.45 4.46
CA ASP A 83 3.35 1.16 5.86
C ASP A 83 3.98 -0.15 6.33
N GLY A 84 3.89 -1.20 5.52
CA GLY A 84 4.54 -2.49 5.80
C GLY A 84 6.00 -2.56 5.34
N GLY A 85 6.51 -1.57 4.62
CA GLY A 85 7.84 -1.62 4.03
C GLY A 85 7.95 -2.56 2.82
N THR A 86 9.17 -2.88 2.43
CA THR A 86 9.49 -3.83 1.37
C THR A 86 10.42 -4.92 1.87
N ILE A 87 10.11 -6.17 1.54
CA ILE A 87 11.00 -7.32 1.74
C ILE A 87 11.75 -7.58 0.43
N TRP A 88 13.05 -7.77 0.54
CA TRP A 88 13.96 -8.11 -0.54
C TRP A 88 14.60 -9.45 -0.28
N VAL A 89 14.94 -10.16 -1.35
CA VAL A 89 15.66 -11.44 -1.31
C VAL A 89 16.90 -11.38 -2.18
N THR A 90 17.93 -12.13 -1.81
CA THR A 90 19.12 -12.37 -2.62
C THR A 90 19.68 -13.76 -2.38
N LYS A 91 20.41 -14.30 -3.38
CA LYS A 91 21.23 -15.52 -3.29
C LYS A 91 22.71 -15.22 -3.04
N ASP A 92 23.18 -14.11 -3.58
CA ASP A 92 24.61 -13.77 -3.74
C ASP A 92 25.03 -12.55 -2.91
N GLU A 93 24.08 -11.92 -2.20
CA GLU A 93 24.25 -10.65 -1.47
C GLU A 93 24.57 -9.44 -2.37
N GLU A 94 24.68 -9.62 -3.66
CA GLU A 94 24.94 -8.56 -4.64
C GLU A 94 23.65 -8.09 -5.30
N THR A 95 22.85 -9.04 -5.80
CA THR A 95 21.61 -8.74 -6.53
C THR A 95 20.37 -8.89 -5.63
N TRP A 96 19.76 -7.79 -5.26
CA TRP A 96 18.57 -7.77 -4.41
C TRP A 96 17.29 -7.61 -5.22
N ILE A 97 16.33 -8.53 -5.03
CA ILE A 97 15.05 -8.58 -5.72
C ILE A 97 13.93 -8.23 -4.73
N PRO A 98 13.08 -7.22 -5.02
CA PRO A 98 11.93 -6.91 -4.18
C PRO A 98 10.84 -7.97 -4.35
N ILE A 99 10.43 -8.61 -3.27
CA ILE A 99 9.43 -9.69 -3.32
C ILE A 99 8.08 -9.31 -2.75
N LEU A 100 8.04 -8.30 -1.90
CA LEU A 100 6.80 -7.85 -1.24
C LEU A 100 6.92 -6.40 -0.81
N THR A 101 5.99 -5.57 -1.25
CA THR A 101 5.73 -4.24 -0.69
C THR A 101 4.29 -4.17 -0.25
N SER A 102 4.01 -3.55 0.89
CA SER A 102 2.63 -3.48 1.39
C SER A 102 2.30 -2.16 2.06
N GLU A 103 1.03 -1.77 1.94
CA GLU A 103 0.50 -0.52 2.44
C GLU A 103 -0.95 -0.69 2.93
N ALA A 104 -1.35 0.12 3.90
CA ALA A 104 -2.71 0.24 4.38
C ALA A 104 -3.33 1.57 3.95
N LYS A 105 -4.58 1.56 3.54
CA LYS A 105 -5.36 2.77 3.29
C LYS A 105 -6.68 2.67 4.02
N LYS A 106 -6.94 3.63 4.90
CA LYS A 106 -8.23 3.74 5.58
C LYS A 106 -8.98 4.97 5.16
N GLN A 107 -10.24 4.77 4.82
CA GLN A 107 -11.18 5.86 4.57
C GLN A 107 -12.57 5.50 5.07
N GLY A 108 -13.04 6.17 6.10
CA GLY A 108 -14.30 5.86 6.75
C GLY A 108 -14.78 6.97 7.66
N THR A 109 -14.95 8.18 7.11
CA THR A 109 -15.50 9.31 7.88
C THR A 109 -16.99 9.52 7.62
N ASN A 110 -17.53 8.95 6.55
CA ASN A 110 -18.88 9.26 6.08
C ASN A 110 -19.98 8.65 6.95
N ASP A 111 -19.78 7.50 7.59
CA ASP A 111 -20.75 6.92 8.52
C ASP A 111 -20.99 7.85 9.71
N LYS A 112 -19.93 8.39 10.28
CA LYS A 112 -20.07 9.36 11.38
C LYS A 112 -20.74 10.64 10.94
N LEU A 113 -20.41 11.15 9.75
CA LEU A 113 -21.02 12.33 9.18
C LEU A 113 -22.53 12.13 8.95
N LEU A 114 -22.92 10.95 8.44
CA LEU A 114 -24.33 10.59 8.26
C LEU A 114 -25.09 10.51 9.58
N LEU A 115 -24.48 9.88 10.61
CA LEU A 115 -25.06 9.83 11.96
C LEU A 115 -25.22 11.23 12.58
N GLU A 116 -24.34 12.16 12.25
CA GLU A 116 -24.41 13.56 12.69
C GLU A 116 -25.30 14.43 11.78
N GLY A 117 -26.00 13.85 10.80
CA GLY A 117 -26.85 14.59 9.83
C GLY A 117 -26.07 15.49 8.87
N LYS A 118 -24.77 15.27 8.73
CA LYS A 118 -23.88 16.06 7.87
C LYS A 118 -23.77 15.45 6.48
N LYS A 119 -23.45 16.28 5.48
CA LYS A 119 -23.21 15.80 4.11
C LYS A 119 -21.95 14.95 4.02
N LYS A 120 -21.99 13.92 3.17
CA LYS A 120 -20.80 13.12 2.81
C LYS A 120 -19.67 14.01 2.30
N GLN A 121 -18.44 13.70 2.70
CA GLN A 121 -17.25 14.38 2.17
C GLN A 121 -16.79 13.75 0.88
N ALA A 122 -16.05 14.51 0.06
CA ALA A 122 -15.43 14.01 -1.15
C ALA A 122 -14.39 12.92 -0.83
N GLN A 123 -14.48 11.79 -1.53
CA GLN A 123 -13.84 10.52 -1.20
C GLN A 123 -12.65 10.19 -2.13
N GLY A 124 -11.95 11.17 -2.70
CA GLY A 124 -10.93 10.90 -3.73
C GLY A 124 -9.51 10.65 -3.23
N ASN A 125 -9.13 11.24 -2.10
CA ASN A 125 -7.72 11.37 -1.71
C ASN A 125 -7.00 10.03 -1.41
N ALA A 126 -7.69 9.00 -0.92
CA ALA A 126 -7.05 7.73 -0.59
C ALA A 126 -6.60 6.99 -1.85
N ILE A 127 -7.44 6.98 -2.88
CA ILE A 127 -7.13 6.30 -4.15
C ILE A 127 -6.10 7.07 -4.97
N GLU A 128 -6.19 8.39 -5.02
CA GLU A 128 -5.17 9.22 -5.67
C GLU A 128 -3.79 9.02 -5.04
N ARG A 129 -3.72 8.92 -3.71
CA ARG A 129 -2.47 8.62 -3.00
C ARG A 129 -2.01 7.19 -3.24
N ALA A 130 -2.92 6.21 -3.28
CA ALA A 130 -2.58 4.84 -3.59
C ALA A 130 -1.99 4.74 -5.00
N TYR A 131 -2.62 5.36 -5.98
CA TYR A 131 -2.13 5.40 -7.36
C TYR A 131 -0.76 6.06 -7.47
N LYS A 132 -0.57 7.22 -6.83
CA LYS A 132 0.74 7.88 -6.77
C LYS A 132 1.82 6.94 -6.23
N ASN A 133 1.54 6.23 -5.13
CA ASN A 133 2.49 5.29 -4.54
C ASN A 133 2.78 4.11 -5.48
N ILE A 134 1.76 3.60 -6.19
CA ILE A 134 1.96 2.56 -7.23
C ILE A 134 2.94 3.05 -8.29
N GLU A 135 2.73 4.25 -8.84
CA GLU A 135 3.62 4.81 -9.85
C GLU A 135 5.05 5.06 -9.33
N GLU A 136 5.18 5.53 -8.09
CA GLU A 136 6.50 5.68 -7.45
C GLU A 136 7.22 4.32 -7.38
N PHE A 137 6.55 3.25 -6.93
CA PHE A 137 7.17 1.92 -6.85
C PHE A 137 7.38 1.26 -8.21
N ARG A 138 6.51 1.49 -9.19
CA ARG A 138 6.75 1.04 -10.58
C ARG A 138 8.02 1.67 -11.14
N CYS A 139 8.25 2.94 -10.85
CA CYS A 139 9.46 3.65 -11.23
C CYS A 139 10.70 3.02 -10.54
N LEU A 140 10.61 2.82 -9.21
CA LEU A 140 11.70 2.28 -8.42
C LEU A 140 12.09 0.84 -8.84
N TYR A 141 11.10 0.04 -9.22
CA TYR A 141 11.29 -1.38 -9.55
C TYR A 141 11.25 -1.67 -11.05
N HIS A 142 11.40 -0.65 -11.91
CA HIS A 142 11.24 -0.83 -13.36
C HIS A 142 12.24 -1.84 -13.98
N ASN A 143 13.40 -2.05 -13.34
CA ASN A 143 14.42 -3.02 -13.76
C ASN A 143 14.15 -4.45 -13.21
N HIS A 144 13.07 -4.63 -12.45
CA HIS A 144 12.70 -5.93 -11.92
C HIS A 144 11.49 -6.49 -12.68
N ASP A 145 11.61 -7.69 -13.22
CA ASP A 145 10.52 -8.36 -13.94
C ASP A 145 9.31 -8.64 -13.02
N TRP A 146 9.57 -8.75 -11.70
CA TRP A 146 8.59 -9.11 -10.70
C TRP A 146 8.75 -8.28 -9.44
N PHE A 147 7.66 -7.69 -8.99
CA PHE A 147 7.52 -7.22 -7.62
C PHE A 147 6.04 -7.33 -7.23
N SER A 148 5.76 -7.58 -5.97
CA SER A 148 4.39 -7.54 -5.47
C SER A 148 4.18 -6.32 -4.59
N TYR A 149 3.11 -5.59 -4.89
CA TYR A 149 2.69 -4.43 -4.12
C TYR A 149 1.22 -4.56 -3.75
N PHE A 150 0.96 -4.71 -2.47
CA PHE A 150 -0.38 -4.89 -1.94
C PHE A 150 -0.83 -3.68 -1.16
N ILE A 151 -2.02 -3.19 -1.48
CA ILE A 151 -2.67 -2.09 -0.77
C ILE A 151 -3.97 -2.62 -0.17
N PHE A 152 -4.05 -2.59 1.16
CA PHE A 152 -5.23 -3.02 1.91
C PHE A 152 -6.08 -1.80 2.26
N CYS A 153 -7.23 -1.66 1.56
CA CYS A 153 -8.15 -0.54 1.68
C CYS A 153 -9.32 -0.90 2.59
N GLU A 154 -9.43 -0.21 3.73
CA GLU A 154 -10.44 -0.45 4.76
C GLU A 154 -11.27 0.80 5.03
N GLY A 155 -12.56 0.63 5.29
CA GLY A 155 -13.46 1.68 5.75
C GLY A 155 -14.75 1.78 4.95
N CYS A 156 -15.78 2.38 5.56
CA CYS A 156 -17.12 2.47 4.99
C CYS A 156 -17.20 3.22 3.65
N ASP A 157 -16.23 4.05 3.34
CA ASP A 157 -16.20 4.78 2.07
C ASP A 157 -15.83 3.88 0.88
N PHE A 158 -15.42 2.64 1.13
CA PHE A 158 -15.20 1.60 0.12
C PHE A 158 -16.41 0.66 -0.06
N GLU A 159 -17.59 1.02 0.42
CA GLU A 159 -18.81 0.26 0.19
C GLU A 159 -19.31 0.38 -1.25
N GLU A 160 -20.14 -0.60 -1.64
CA GLU A 160 -20.78 -0.63 -2.95
C GLU A 160 -21.53 0.67 -3.26
N GLY A 161 -21.42 1.15 -4.50
CA GLY A 161 -22.02 2.43 -4.92
C GLY A 161 -21.27 3.67 -4.48
N SER A 162 -20.06 3.54 -3.93
CA SER A 162 -19.21 4.70 -3.63
C SER A 162 -18.49 5.22 -4.87
N SER A 163 -18.34 6.54 -4.97
CA SER A 163 -17.59 7.17 -6.08
C SER A 163 -16.10 6.80 -6.09
N ILE A 164 -15.58 6.21 -5.01
CA ILE A 164 -14.23 5.68 -4.94
C ILE A 164 -14.10 4.45 -5.84
N LEU A 165 -15.06 3.54 -5.77
CA LEU A 165 -15.05 2.32 -6.58
C LEU A 165 -15.15 2.64 -8.07
N ASP A 166 -16.00 3.61 -8.45
CA ASP A 166 -16.09 4.09 -9.85
C ASP A 166 -14.74 4.61 -10.37
N ARG A 167 -14.01 5.34 -9.52
CA ARG A 167 -12.66 5.83 -9.87
C ARG A 167 -11.65 4.70 -9.99
N MET A 168 -11.73 3.70 -9.11
CA MET A 168 -10.87 2.52 -9.18
C MET A 168 -11.13 1.74 -10.46
N ASP A 169 -12.38 1.53 -10.83
CA ASP A 169 -12.78 0.90 -12.09
C ASP A 169 -12.18 1.66 -13.30
N ALA A 170 -12.27 2.97 -13.28
CA ALA A 170 -11.71 3.82 -14.35
C ALA A 170 -10.18 3.77 -14.42
N MET A 171 -9.51 3.68 -13.27
CA MET A 171 -8.04 3.67 -13.19
C MET A 171 -7.44 2.31 -13.54
N THR A 172 -8.10 1.22 -13.20
CA THR A 172 -7.59 -0.14 -13.45
C THR A 172 -7.98 -0.67 -14.82
N GLY A 173 -9.06 -0.16 -15.41
CA GLY A 173 -9.66 -0.72 -16.63
C GLY A 173 -10.23 -2.13 -16.45
N TYR A 174 -10.22 -2.68 -15.23
CA TYR A 174 -10.74 -4.00 -14.90
C TYR A 174 -11.78 -3.91 -13.80
N LYS A 175 -12.84 -4.71 -13.92
CA LYS A 175 -13.79 -4.86 -12.83
C LYS A 175 -13.19 -5.71 -11.71
N PRO A 176 -13.50 -5.40 -10.45
CA PRO A 176 -12.96 -6.15 -9.33
C PRO A 176 -13.47 -7.59 -9.33
N MET A 177 -12.60 -8.51 -8.99
CA MET A 177 -12.95 -9.87 -8.61
C MET A 177 -12.84 -10.00 -7.10
N ASN A 178 -13.93 -10.35 -6.42
CA ASN A 178 -13.96 -10.54 -4.96
C ASN A 178 -13.34 -9.36 -4.18
N ASN A 179 -13.73 -8.13 -4.52
CA ASN A 179 -13.21 -6.91 -3.93
C ASN A 179 -11.67 -6.73 -4.06
N THR A 180 -11.11 -7.29 -5.13
CA THR A 180 -9.68 -7.15 -5.45
C THR A 180 -9.53 -6.47 -6.79
N TYR A 181 -8.83 -5.35 -6.82
CA TYR A 181 -8.43 -4.65 -8.02
C TYR A 181 -6.99 -4.98 -8.37
N ILE A 182 -6.76 -5.41 -9.62
CA ILE A 182 -5.43 -5.73 -10.12
C ILE A 182 -5.01 -4.64 -11.09
N PHE A 183 -4.02 -3.83 -10.71
CA PHE A 183 -3.51 -2.74 -11.53
C PHE A 183 -2.50 -3.20 -12.57
N GLU A 184 -1.66 -4.13 -12.19
CA GLU A 184 -0.62 -4.65 -13.07
C GLU A 184 -0.44 -6.15 -12.83
N PRO A 185 -1.13 -6.98 -13.62
CA PRO A 185 -1.12 -8.44 -13.42
C PRO A 185 0.28 -9.05 -13.48
N LYS A 186 1.14 -8.54 -14.37
CA LYS A 186 2.51 -9.06 -14.51
C LYS A 186 3.38 -8.75 -13.30
N GLN A 187 3.16 -7.60 -12.67
CA GLN A 187 3.92 -7.13 -11.52
C GLN A 187 3.20 -7.38 -10.19
N LEU A 188 2.05 -8.06 -10.20
CA LEU A 188 1.29 -8.42 -9.00
C LEU A 188 0.91 -7.20 -8.12
N VAL A 189 0.59 -6.07 -8.75
CA VAL A 189 0.08 -4.90 -8.02
C VAL A 189 -1.42 -5.07 -7.79
N SER A 190 -1.82 -5.18 -6.53
CA SER A 190 -3.20 -5.48 -6.15
C SER A 190 -3.70 -4.59 -5.02
N LEU A 191 -4.93 -4.08 -5.17
CA LEU A 191 -5.67 -3.43 -4.09
C LEU A 191 -6.76 -4.37 -3.61
N TYR A 192 -6.76 -4.62 -2.31
CA TYR A 192 -7.80 -5.36 -1.62
C TYR A 192 -8.72 -4.40 -0.89
N ILE A 193 -10.03 -4.62 -1.00
CA ILE A 193 -11.03 -3.75 -0.41
C ILE A 193 -11.90 -4.54 0.56
N GLN A 194 -11.98 -4.08 1.81
CA GLN A 194 -12.92 -4.60 2.80
C GLN A 194 -13.48 -3.45 3.65
N PRO A 195 -14.73 -3.05 3.44
CA PRO A 195 -15.34 -1.93 4.18
C PRO A 195 -15.34 -2.11 5.69
N ARG A 196 -15.42 -3.34 6.18
CA ARG A 196 -15.51 -3.69 7.61
C ARG A 196 -14.19 -4.14 8.24
N GLY A 197 -13.08 -4.01 7.51
CA GLY A 197 -11.75 -4.32 8.00
C GLY A 197 -11.23 -5.71 7.66
N PHE A 198 -9.90 -5.80 7.65
CA PHE A 198 -9.17 -7.03 7.33
C PHE A 198 -8.89 -7.87 8.57
N ASN A 199 -9.01 -9.19 8.42
CA ASN A 199 -8.39 -10.12 9.34
C ASN A 199 -6.87 -10.17 9.07
N LYS A 200 -6.03 -10.19 10.11
CA LYS A 200 -4.57 -10.30 10.01
C LYS A 200 -4.15 -11.56 9.24
N GLU A 201 -4.85 -12.67 9.44
CA GLU A 201 -4.58 -13.94 8.76
C GLU A 201 -4.76 -13.83 7.24
N PHE A 202 -5.79 -13.12 6.78
CA PHE A 202 -5.99 -12.86 5.36
C PHE A 202 -4.83 -12.05 4.77
N ILE A 203 -4.41 -10.98 5.46
CA ILE A 203 -3.27 -10.14 5.04
C ILE A 203 -2.00 -10.99 4.95
N TYR A 204 -1.70 -11.74 5.99
CA TYR A 204 -0.53 -12.62 6.08
C TYR A 204 -0.52 -13.66 4.95
N THR A 205 -1.59 -14.43 4.80
CA THR A 205 -1.68 -15.50 3.80
C THR A 205 -1.56 -14.95 2.36
N THR A 206 -2.19 -13.81 2.09
CA THR A 206 -2.11 -13.14 0.78
C THR A 206 -0.67 -12.75 0.45
N MET A 207 0.00 -12.10 1.39
CA MET A 207 1.39 -11.66 1.22
C MET A 207 2.37 -12.82 1.15
N LEU A 208 2.22 -13.84 2.00
CA LEU A 208 3.08 -15.01 2.01
C LEU A 208 3.00 -15.77 0.68
N ASN A 209 1.79 -15.99 0.15
CA ASN A 209 1.61 -16.66 -1.13
C ASN A 209 2.29 -15.93 -2.28
N ALA A 210 2.23 -14.61 -2.30
CA ALA A 210 2.88 -13.82 -3.33
C ALA A 210 4.41 -13.83 -3.20
N ALA A 211 4.93 -13.61 -1.99
CA ALA A 211 6.36 -13.66 -1.71
C ALA A 211 6.96 -15.03 -2.08
N THR A 212 6.29 -16.12 -1.69
CA THR A 212 6.71 -17.50 -2.03
C THR A 212 6.80 -17.70 -3.54
N LYS A 213 5.79 -17.27 -4.30
CA LYS A 213 5.80 -17.40 -5.78
C LYS A 213 6.97 -16.68 -6.44
N ILE A 214 7.38 -15.53 -5.91
CA ILE A 214 8.54 -14.80 -6.44
C ILE A 214 9.83 -15.48 -6.03
N ILE A 215 9.94 -15.92 -4.77
CA ILE A 215 11.11 -16.66 -4.28
C ILE A 215 11.36 -17.92 -5.13
N GLU A 216 10.31 -18.68 -5.45
CA GLU A 216 10.42 -19.88 -6.30
C GLU A 216 10.92 -19.59 -7.71
N LYS A 217 10.78 -18.38 -8.22
CA LYS A 217 11.35 -17.97 -9.52
C LYS A 217 12.79 -17.48 -9.42
N VAL A 218 13.19 -17.01 -8.23
CA VAL A 218 14.55 -16.54 -7.96
C VAL A 218 15.50 -17.69 -7.63
N ARG A 219 14.97 -18.79 -7.08
CA ARG A 219 15.74 -20.01 -6.77
C ARG A 219 16.24 -20.70 -8.03
#